data_54d3cb8dd6aa77c9bfed5c5f352a157d
#
_entry.id   54d3cb8dd6aa77c9bfed5c5f352a157d
#
_cell.length_a   1.000
_cell.length_b   1.000
_cell.length_c   1.000
_cell.angle_alpha   90.00
_cell.angle_beta   90.00
_cell.angle_gamma   90.00
#
_symmetry.space_group_name_H-M   'P 1'
#
loop_
_entity.id
_entity.type
_entity.pdbx_description
1 polymer ?
#
loop_
_entity_poly.entity_id
_entity_poly.type
_entity_poly.pdbx_seq_one_letter_code
_entity_poly.pdbx_strand_id
1 'polypeptide(L)'
;MVVTRRALLVLSAAAAMMATAVIPAAGTGGSAAATPAAPGREAGPRADVSHHGHVSLWGDRLGVWLRSENRGPADLADATVRLRFSEPFSAPRGLPPGCLRGGSRTVLCGTGALAADGQERRTAFDLRLAGRPAEVVVRIDTVWNGGAVDRDPRNNVHEVLAPSTGDAYVF
;
A
#
# COMPACT_ATOMS: atom_id res chain seq x y z
N MET A 1 -35.67 -4.07 29.04
CA MET A 1 -35.20 -5.48 28.83
C MET A 1 -33.70 -5.51 29.05
N VAL A 2 -33.27 -6.02 30.21
CA VAL A 2 -31.85 -6.03 30.65
C VAL A 2 -31.27 -7.38 30.28
N VAL A 3 -30.19 -7.40 29.52
CA VAL A 3 -29.46 -8.64 29.21
C VAL A 3 -28.12 -8.63 29.92
N THR A 4 -28.02 -9.51 30.89
CA THR A 4 -26.89 -9.73 31.81
C THR A 4 -25.75 -10.45 31.09
N ARG A 5 -24.54 -9.88 31.15
CA ARG A 5 -23.30 -10.53 30.73
C ARG A 5 -22.83 -11.51 31.81
N ARG A 6 -22.63 -12.78 31.47
CA ARG A 6 -21.91 -13.76 32.32
C ARG A 6 -20.45 -13.85 31.84
N ALA A 7 -19.54 -13.49 32.72
CA ALA A 7 -18.11 -13.74 32.60
C ALA A 7 -17.80 -15.15 33.10
N LEU A 8 -17.07 -15.92 32.27
CA LEU A 8 -16.48 -17.21 32.68
C LEU A 8 -14.98 -16.99 32.91
N LEU A 9 -14.58 -17.10 34.16
CA LEU A 9 -13.19 -17.19 34.61
C LEU A 9 -12.73 -18.66 34.46
N VAL A 10 -11.66 -18.87 33.68
CA VAL A 10 -10.95 -20.16 33.64
C VAL A 10 -9.62 -19.98 34.36
N LEU A 11 -9.49 -20.62 35.52
CA LEU A 11 -8.24 -20.80 36.23
C LEU A 11 -7.45 -21.93 35.60
N SER A 12 -6.23 -21.67 35.16
CA SER A 12 -5.27 -22.71 34.78
C SER A 12 -4.19 -22.82 35.84
N ALA A 13 -4.09 -23.95 36.49
CA ALA A 13 -3.08 -24.30 37.46
C ALA A 13 -1.76 -24.66 36.77
N ALA A 14 -0.66 -24.06 37.19
CA ALA A 14 0.69 -24.41 36.80
C ALA A 14 1.24 -25.50 37.72
N ALA A 15 1.65 -26.62 37.15
CA ALA A 15 2.40 -27.67 37.85
C ALA A 15 3.89 -27.49 37.54
N ALA A 16 4.69 -27.18 38.56
CA ALA A 16 6.14 -27.14 38.49
C ALA A 16 6.70 -28.55 38.71
N MET A 17 7.41 -29.09 37.73
CA MET A 17 8.24 -30.30 37.90
C MET A 17 9.71 -29.87 38.02
N MET A 18 10.30 -30.14 39.20
CA MET A 18 11.74 -30.05 39.43
C MET A 18 12.40 -31.33 38.91
N ALA A 19 13.28 -31.22 37.94
CA ALA A 19 14.19 -32.30 37.53
C ALA A 19 15.60 -31.99 38.02
N THR A 20 16.12 -32.85 38.88
CA THR A 20 17.49 -32.85 39.41
C THR A 20 18.45 -33.30 38.31
N ALA A 21 19.40 -32.42 37.95
CA ALA A 21 20.46 -32.75 36.98
C ALA A 21 21.64 -33.43 37.72
N VAL A 22 21.99 -34.63 37.27
CA VAL A 22 23.25 -35.31 37.57
C VAL A 22 24.30 -34.86 36.56
N ILE A 23 25.42 -34.33 37.06
CA ILE A 23 26.58 -33.92 36.27
C ILE A 23 27.57 -35.09 36.18
N PRO A 24 27.93 -35.60 35.02
CA PRO A 24 29.21 -36.28 34.83
C PRO A 24 30.25 -35.34 34.27
N ALA A 25 31.42 -35.33 34.86
CA ALA A 25 32.57 -34.54 34.45
C ALA A 25 33.38 -35.26 33.34
N ALA A 26 34.06 -34.39 32.57
CA ALA A 26 35.25 -34.67 31.75
C ALA A 26 35.06 -35.35 30.39
N GLY A 27 35.26 -34.58 29.36
CA GLY A 27 35.52 -34.99 27.97
C GLY A 27 35.94 -33.76 27.13
N THR A 28 37.23 -33.49 27.07
CA THR A 28 37.85 -32.52 26.17
C THR A 28 37.67 -32.94 24.72
N GLY A 29 36.94 -32.14 23.94
CA GLY A 29 36.76 -32.32 22.51
C GLY A 29 35.90 -31.22 21.96
N GLY A 30 36.49 -30.03 21.79
CA GLY A 30 35.78 -28.87 21.25
C GLY A 30 35.53 -29.01 19.75
N SER A 31 34.42 -29.64 19.37
CA SER A 31 33.80 -29.34 18.07
C SER A 31 32.79 -28.20 18.33
N ALA A 32 33.20 -27.03 17.90
CA ALA A 32 32.26 -25.89 17.80
C ALA A 32 31.14 -26.29 16.80
N ALA A 33 30.02 -26.72 17.33
CA ALA A 33 28.84 -26.88 16.51
C ALA A 33 28.51 -25.51 15.91
N ALA A 34 28.76 -25.38 14.61
CA ALA A 34 28.32 -24.21 13.84
C ALA A 34 26.80 -24.10 14.05
N THR A 35 26.37 -23.06 14.73
CA THR A 35 24.94 -22.69 14.82
C THR A 35 24.45 -22.55 13.38
N PRO A 36 23.42 -23.30 12.93
CA PRO A 36 22.88 -23.10 11.60
C PRO A 36 22.44 -21.65 11.51
N ALA A 37 23.04 -20.88 10.60
CA ALA A 37 22.60 -19.54 10.30
C ALA A 37 21.12 -19.62 9.95
N ALA A 38 20.29 -18.85 10.66
CA ALA A 38 18.88 -18.74 10.31
C ALA A 38 18.79 -18.40 8.82
N PRO A 39 17.90 -19.06 8.04
CA PRO A 39 17.76 -18.76 6.63
C PRO A 39 17.48 -17.25 6.52
N GLY A 40 18.43 -16.52 5.95
CA GLY A 40 18.27 -15.09 5.69
C GLY A 40 16.95 -14.95 4.92
N ARG A 41 16.07 -14.09 5.37
CA ARG A 41 14.90 -13.71 4.58
C ARG A 41 15.46 -13.24 3.25
N GLU A 42 15.20 -14.00 2.20
CA GLU A 42 15.53 -13.54 0.85
C GLU A 42 14.84 -12.18 0.69
N ALA A 43 15.64 -11.15 0.46
CA ALA A 43 15.11 -9.85 0.15
C ALA A 43 14.25 -10.03 -1.12
N GLY A 44 12.96 -9.72 -1.03
CA GLY A 44 12.03 -9.84 -2.16
C GLY A 44 12.55 -9.10 -3.40
N PRO A 45 11.93 -9.30 -4.58
CA PRO A 45 12.31 -8.61 -5.80
C PRO A 45 12.38 -7.10 -5.55
N ARG A 46 13.29 -6.39 -6.21
CA ARG A 46 13.48 -4.94 -6.01
C ARG A 46 12.81 -4.19 -7.14
N ALA A 47 11.95 -3.25 -6.80
CA ALA A 47 11.28 -2.34 -7.73
C ALA A 47 11.65 -0.88 -7.42
N ASP A 48 11.17 0.02 -8.26
CA ASP A 48 11.25 1.47 -8.08
C ASP A 48 10.05 2.08 -8.82
N VAL A 49 8.89 1.99 -8.14
CA VAL A 49 7.63 2.49 -8.70
C VAL A 49 7.57 3.99 -8.53
N SER A 50 7.21 4.71 -9.56
CA SER A 50 6.97 6.15 -9.48
C SER A 50 5.66 6.54 -10.16
N HIS A 51 5.08 7.63 -9.67
CA HIS A 51 3.84 8.18 -10.19
C HIS A 51 4.04 9.63 -10.60
N HIS A 52 3.50 9.98 -11.77
CA HIS A 52 3.47 11.35 -12.28
C HIS A 52 2.12 11.60 -12.93
N GLY A 53 1.74 12.86 -13.00
CA GLY A 53 0.49 13.18 -13.65
C GLY A 53 0.00 14.58 -13.36
N HIS A 54 -1.28 14.75 -13.54
CA HIS A 54 -1.96 15.98 -13.16
C HIS A 54 -3.41 15.73 -12.77
N VAL A 55 -3.96 16.66 -12.04
CA VAL A 55 -5.37 16.77 -11.76
C VAL A 55 -5.89 18.12 -12.23
N SER A 56 -7.17 18.19 -12.59
CA SER A 56 -7.84 19.45 -12.92
C SER A 56 -9.22 19.48 -12.28
N LEU A 57 -9.61 20.64 -11.74
CA LEU A 57 -10.93 20.83 -11.13
C LEU A 57 -11.68 21.95 -11.84
N TRP A 58 -12.90 21.66 -12.30
CA TRP A 58 -13.83 22.61 -12.86
C TRP A 58 -15.25 22.39 -12.32
N GLY A 59 -15.69 23.27 -11.44
CA GLY A 59 -16.99 23.14 -10.79
C GLY A 59 -17.10 21.88 -9.93
N ASP A 60 -17.92 20.91 -10.36
CA ASP A 60 -18.09 19.61 -9.68
C ASP A 60 -17.30 18.48 -10.37
N ARG A 61 -16.51 18.77 -11.41
CA ARG A 61 -15.77 17.77 -12.19
C ARG A 61 -14.28 17.80 -11.83
N LEU A 62 -13.77 16.67 -11.39
CA LEU A 62 -12.36 16.45 -11.11
C LEU A 62 -11.81 15.44 -12.14
N GLY A 63 -10.94 15.92 -13.03
CA GLY A 63 -10.17 15.09 -13.94
C GLY A 63 -8.88 14.59 -13.28
N VAL A 64 -8.53 13.33 -13.52
CA VAL A 64 -7.29 12.71 -13.02
C VAL A 64 -6.56 12.05 -14.20
N TRP A 65 -5.28 12.39 -14.35
CA TRP A 65 -4.34 11.76 -15.27
C TRP A 65 -3.14 11.27 -14.49
N LEU A 66 -2.94 9.96 -14.50
CA LEU A 66 -1.88 9.29 -13.77
C LEU A 66 -1.02 8.47 -14.74
N ARG A 67 0.29 8.58 -14.61
CA ARG A 67 1.28 7.72 -15.23
C ARG A 67 2.03 6.99 -14.13
N SER A 68 2.18 5.68 -14.28
CA SER A 68 2.93 4.84 -13.37
C SER A 68 4.03 4.13 -14.15
N GLU A 69 5.23 4.08 -13.61
CA GLU A 69 6.37 3.38 -14.19
C GLU A 69 7.17 2.65 -13.11
N ASN A 70 7.99 1.69 -13.52
CA ASN A 70 8.91 0.98 -12.64
C ASN A 70 10.32 1.06 -13.22
N ARG A 71 11.22 1.73 -12.52
CA ARG A 71 12.65 1.86 -12.87
C ARG A 71 13.54 0.91 -12.08
N GLY A 72 12.95 0.01 -11.31
CA GLY A 72 13.66 -1.02 -10.59
C GLY A 72 14.03 -2.21 -11.49
N PRO A 73 14.90 -3.09 -10.99
CA PRO A 73 15.42 -4.21 -11.78
C PRO A 73 14.44 -5.39 -11.93
N ALA A 74 13.34 -5.43 -11.18
CA ALA A 74 12.37 -6.51 -11.25
C ALA A 74 11.06 -6.05 -11.88
N ASP A 75 10.54 -6.85 -12.81
CA ASP A 75 9.20 -6.65 -13.34
C ASP A 75 8.13 -6.83 -12.24
N LEU A 76 7.09 -6.02 -12.29
CA LEU A 76 5.91 -6.16 -11.46
C LEU A 76 4.74 -6.62 -12.31
N ALA A 77 4.04 -7.66 -11.87
CA ALA A 77 2.81 -8.11 -12.52
C ALA A 77 1.67 -7.09 -12.37
N ASP A 78 1.66 -6.37 -11.26
CA ASP A 78 0.71 -5.29 -10.97
C ASP A 78 1.20 -4.47 -9.77
N ALA A 79 0.73 -3.23 -9.66
CA ALA A 79 0.80 -2.42 -8.45
C ALA A 79 -0.55 -1.74 -8.21
N THR A 80 -0.87 -1.44 -6.96
CA THR A 80 -2.12 -0.75 -6.63
C THR A 80 -1.84 0.66 -6.14
N VAL A 81 -2.36 1.63 -6.86
CA VAL A 81 -2.32 3.05 -6.52
C VAL A 81 -3.61 3.43 -5.82
N ARG A 82 -3.49 4.15 -4.71
CA ARG A 82 -4.60 4.75 -4.01
C ARG A 82 -4.63 6.25 -4.26
N LEU A 83 -5.80 6.75 -4.64
CA LEU A 83 -6.08 8.19 -4.74
C LEU A 83 -7.10 8.56 -3.66
N ARG A 84 -6.75 9.50 -2.80
CA ARG A 84 -7.63 10.03 -1.74
C ARG A 84 -7.91 11.50 -2.00
N PHE A 85 -9.17 11.87 -1.91
CA PHE A 85 -9.67 13.21 -2.20
C PHE A 85 -10.15 13.88 -0.91
N SER A 86 -9.91 15.19 -0.74
CA SER A 86 -10.45 15.95 0.39
C SER A 86 -11.98 16.02 0.35
N GLU A 87 -12.56 15.95 -0.85
CA GLU A 87 -13.98 16.04 -1.07
C GLU A 87 -14.62 14.70 -1.48
N PRO A 88 -15.85 14.40 -1.03
CA PRO A 88 -16.53 13.20 -1.46
C PRO A 88 -16.98 13.33 -2.92
N PHE A 89 -16.96 12.21 -3.63
CA PHE A 89 -17.50 12.12 -4.98
C PHE A 89 -18.81 11.31 -5.00
N SER A 90 -19.70 11.67 -5.90
CA SER A 90 -20.89 10.91 -6.25
C SER A 90 -20.48 9.53 -6.77
N ALA A 91 -21.42 8.56 -6.81
CA ALA A 91 -21.10 7.25 -7.37
C ALA A 91 -20.47 7.40 -8.76
N PRO A 92 -19.22 7.01 -8.97
CA PRO A 92 -18.56 7.19 -10.25
C PRO A 92 -19.25 6.29 -11.28
N ARG A 93 -19.77 6.91 -12.33
CA ARG A 93 -20.16 6.19 -13.54
C ARG A 93 -18.94 6.16 -14.43
N GLY A 94 -18.33 4.97 -14.59
CA GLY A 94 -17.26 4.79 -15.57
C GLY A 94 -15.85 5.02 -15.04
N LEU A 95 -15.51 4.49 -13.85
CA LEU A 95 -14.10 4.25 -13.55
C LEU A 95 -13.52 3.30 -14.61
N PRO A 96 -12.27 3.53 -15.07
CA PRO A 96 -11.64 2.65 -16.05
C PRO A 96 -11.46 1.23 -15.49
N PRO A 97 -11.32 0.22 -16.36
CA PRO A 97 -10.97 -1.13 -15.94
C PRO A 97 -9.75 -1.14 -15.02
N GLY A 98 -9.81 -1.93 -13.96
CA GLY A 98 -8.76 -1.98 -12.94
C GLY A 98 -8.90 -0.94 -11.83
N CYS A 99 -9.81 0.03 -11.93
CA CYS A 99 -10.08 0.97 -10.85
C CYS A 99 -11.36 0.63 -10.09
N LEU A 100 -11.29 0.74 -8.77
CA LEU A 100 -12.38 0.44 -7.85
C LEU A 100 -12.62 1.61 -6.90
N ARG A 101 -13.87 1.78 -6.48
CA ARG A 101 -14.24 2.70 -5.42
C ARG A 101 -13.85 2.10 -4.06
N GLY A 102 -12.93 2.75 -3.33
CA GLY A 102 -12.53 2.39 -1.97
C GLY A 102 -13.32 3.11 -0.87
N GLY A 103 -14.36 3.89 -1.24
CA GLY A 103 -15.15 4.70 -0.32
C GLY A 103 -15.70 5.96 -0.98
N SER A 104 -16.23 6.91 -0.19
CA SER A 104 -16.75 8.18 -0.73
C SER A 104 -15.65 9.16 -1.19
N ARG A 105 -14.40 8.94 -0.78
CA ARG A 105 -13.25 9.82 -1.03
C ARG A 105 -12.02 9.04 -1.50
N THR A 106 -12.17 7.80 -1.95
CA THR A 106 -11.02 6.95 -2.30
C THR A 106 -11.29 6.15 -3.56
N VAL A 107 -10.33 6.16 -4.46
CA VAL A 107 -10.26 5.27 -5.63
C VAL A 107 -8.97 4.45 -5.51
N LEU A 108 -9.07 3.16 -5.81
CA LEU A 108 -7.93 2.24 -5.91
C LEU A 108 -7.82 1.81 -7.37
N CYS A 109 -6.64 1.91 -7.95
CA CYS A 109 -6.39 1.51 -9.34
C CYS A 109 -5.23 0.52 -9.40
N GLY A 110 -5.44 -0.63 -10.03
CA GLY A 110 -4.36 -1.49 -10.49
C GLY A 110 -3.67 -0.83 -11.69
N THR A 111 -2.35 -0.86 -11.72
CA THR A 111 -1.56 -0.31 -12.83
C THR A 111 -1.50 -1.27 -14.02
N GLY A 112 -1.75 -2.57 -13.77
CA GLY A 112 -1.31 -3.65 -14.65
C GLY A 112 0.21 -3.84 -14.57
N ALA A 113 0.75 -4.66 -15.45
CA ALA A 113 2.16 -4.97 -15.46
C ALA A 113 3.03 -3.72 -15.66
N LEU A 114 4.04 -3.56 -14.79
CA LEU A 114 5.07 -2.52 -14.87
C LEU A 114 6.42 -3.20 -15.11
N ALA A 115 6.90 -3.13 -16.33
CA ALA A 115 8.20 -3.70 -16.71
C ALA A 115 9.36 -2.92 -16.07
N ALA A 116 10.47 -3.61 -15.85
CA ALA A 116 11.70 -3.04 -15.29
C ALA A 116 12.38 -1.99 -16.20
N ASP A 117 11.94 -1.87 -17.44
CA ASP A 117 12.49 -0.93 -18.43
C ASP A 117 11.91 0.50 -18.32
N GLY A 118 11.02 0.74 -17.37
CA GLY A 118 10.38 2.05 -17.16
C GLY A 118 9.25 2.36 -18.14
N GLN A 119 8.66 1.37 -18.81
CA GLN A 119 7.50 1.60 -19.68
C GLN A 119 6.31 2.12 -18.87
N GLU A 120 5.79 3.27 -19.28
CA GLU A 120 4.67 3.94 -18.62
C GLU A 120 3.34 3.19 -18.79
N ARG A 121 2.57 3.11 -17.71
CA ARG A 121 1.14 2.77 -17.72
C ARG A 121 0.31 4.00 -17.39
N ARG A 122 -0.74 4.22 -18.16
CA ARG A 122 -1.58 5.42 -18.06
C ARG A 122 -2.97 5.05 -17.58
N THR A 123 -3.45 5.81 -16.60
CA THR A 123 -4.81 5.73 -16.07
C THR A 123 -5.41 7.13 -16.07
N ALA A 124 -6.58 7.29 -16.68
CA ALA A 124 -7.27 8.57 -16.72
C ALA A 124 -8.77 8.37 -16.48
N PHE A 125 -9.36 9.25 -15.68
CA PHE A 125 -10.79 9.23 -15.40
C PHE A 125 -11.28 10.58 -14.87
N ASP A 126 -12.59 10.78 -14.97
CA ASP A 126 -13.30 11.92 -14.40
C ASP A 126 -14.16 11.46 -13.21
N LEU A 127 -14.15 12.26 -12.15
CA LEU A 127 -15.06 12.11 -11.02
C LEU A 127 -16.02 13.30 -10.97
N ARG A 128 -17.25 13.03 -10.56
CA ARG A 128 -18.18 14.08 -10.18
C ARG A 128 -18.19 14.18 -8.66
N LEU A 129 -17.83 15.33 -8.13
CA LEU A 129 -17.85 15.61 -6.70
C LEU A 129 -19.30 15.77 -6.20
N ALA A 130 -19.52 15.57 -4.90
CA ALA A 130 -20.82 15.74 -4.28
C ALA A 130 -21.23 17.23 -4.16
N GLY A 131 -20.29 18.17 -4.35
CA GLY A 131 -20.47 19.60 -4.32
C GLY A 131 -19.60 20.31 -5.37
N ARG A 132 -19.52 21.62 -5.27
CA ARG A 132 -18.66 22.49 -6.10
C ARG A 132 -17.66 23.21 -5.19
N PRO A 133 -16.61 22.51 -4.73
CA PRO A 133 -15.60 23.12 -3.87
C PRO A 133 -14.74 24.13 -4.66
N ALA A 134 -14.17 25.10 -3.95
CA ALA A 134 -13.23 26.03 -4.53
C ALA A 134 -11.89 25.36 -4.86
N GLU A 135 -11.56 24.28 -4.14
CA GLU A 135 -10.33 23.50 -4.31
C GLU A 135 -10.50 22.06 -3.83
N VAL A 136 -9.64 21.16 -4.30
CA VAL A 136 -9.56 19.76 -3.86
C VAL A 136 -8.10 19.40 -3.62
N VAL A 137 -7.80 18.75 -2.50
CA VAL A 137 -6.52 18.09 -2.26
C VAL A 137 -6.63 16.64 -2.71
N VAL A 138 -5.70 16.21 -3.55
CA VAL A 138 -5.58 14.82 -4.00
C VAL A 138 -4.27 14.25 -3.48
N ARG A 139 -4.36 13.15 -2.73
CA ARG A 139 -3.21 12.37 -2.27
C ARG A 139 -3.12 11.09 -3.05
N ILE A 140 -1.94 10.82 -3.59
CA ILE A 140 -1.62 9.65 -4.40
C ILE A 140 -0.55 8.86 -3.67
N ASP A 141 -0.75 7.56 -3.50
CA ASP A 141 0.25 6.67 -2.92
C ASP A 141 0.11 5.22 -3.42
N THR A 142 1.23 4.50 -3.48
CA THR A 142 1.22 3.06 -3.72
C THR A 142 0.84 2.32 -2.45
N VAL A 143 -0.17 1.47 -2.50
CA VAL A 143 -0.60 0.63 -1.36
C VAL A 143 -0.18 -0.82 -1.49
N TRP A 144 0.18 -1.24 -2.70
CA TRP A 144 0.74 -2.55 -2.99
C TRP A 144 1.57 -2.49 -4.28
N ASN A 145 2.71 -3.13 -4.32
CA ASN A 145 3.68 -3.09 -5.41
C ASN A 145 4.15 -4.50 -5.84
N GLY A 146 3.22 -5.45 -5.92
CA GLY A 146 3.52 -6.81 -6.33
C GLY A 146 4.33 -7.61 -5.31
N GLY A 147 4.46 -7.13 -4.07
CA GLY A 147 5.28 -7.77 -3.03
C GLY A 147 6.79 -7.47 -3.17
N ALA A 148 7.19 -6.57 -4.08
CA ALA A 148 8.57 -6.13 -4.22
C ALA A 148 8.96 -5.12 -3.12
N VAL A 149 10.25 -4.98 -2.90
CA VAL A 149 10.82 -3.90 -2.07
C VAL A 149 11.07 -2.70 -2.97
N ASP A 150 10.42 -1.58 -2.68
CA ASP A 150 10.62 -0.32 -3.40
C ASP A 150 11.91 0.35 -2.95
N ARG A 151 12.73 0.82 -3.90
CA ARG A 151 14.03 1.45 -3.63
C ARG A 151 13.90 2.89 -3.14
N ASP A 152 12.90 3.61 -3.65
CA ASP A 152 12.60 4.98 -3.22
C ASP A 152 11.09 5.20 -3.07
N PRO A 153 10.48 4.76 -1.96
CA PRO A 153 9.05 4.88 -1.75
C PRO A 153 8.54 6.34 -1.68
N ARG A 154 9.41 7.34 -1.71
CA ARG A 154 9.03 8.77 -1.69
C ARG A 154 8.57 9.26 -3.06
N ASN A 155 9.06 8.68 -4.15
CA ASN A 155 8.71 9.07 -5.52
C ASN A 155 7.34 8.53 -5.98
N ASN A 156 6.68 7.74 -5.14
CA ASN A 156 5.34 7.23 -5.37
C ASN A 156 4.29 7.77 -4.39
N VAL A 157 4.64 8.85 -3.64
CA VAL A 157 3.73 9.53 -2.70
C VAL A 157 3.66 11.01 -3.05
N HIS A 158 2.47 11.48 -3.40
CA HIS A 158 2.24 12.87 -3.81
C HIS A 158 1.02 13.46 -3.11
N GLU A 159 1.05 14.77 -2.96
CA GLU A 159 -0.10 15.57 -2.56
C GLU A 159 -0.18 16.77 -3.50
N VAL A 160 -1.33 16.98 -4.11
CA VAL A 160 -1.57 18.09 -5.02
C VAL A 160 -2.86 18.82 -4.66
N LEU A 161 -2.78 20.15 -4.62
CA LEU A 161 -3.91 21.05 -4.46
C LEU A 161 -4.37 21.48 -5.84
N ALA A 162 -5.65 21.27 -6.16
CA ALA A 162 -6.28 21.68 -7.40
C ALA A 162 -7.38 22.72 -7.12
N PRO A 163 -7.14 24.01 -7.32
CA PRO A 163 -8.18 25.03 -7.35
C PRO A 163 -9.14 24.82 -8.52
N SER A 164 -10.39 25.33 -8.38
CA SER A 164 -11.45 25.17 -9.39
C SER A 164 -11.30 26.18 -10.54
N THR A 165 -10.15 26.17 -11.21
CA THR A 165 -9.83 27.01 -12.36
C THR A 165 -9.98 26.30 -13.70
N GLY A 166 -9.94 24.94 -13.67
CA GLY A 166 -9.87 24.10 -14.87
C GLY A 166 -8.44 23.83 -15.34
N ASP A 167 -7.43 24.45 -14.73
CA ASP A 167 -6.03 24.23 -15.07
C ASP A 167 -5.53 22.85 -14.63
N ALA A 168 -4.43 22.40 -15.24
CA ALA A 168 -3.76 21.15 -14.87
C ALA A 168 -2.72 21.40 -13.77
N TYR A 169 -2.90 20.76 -12.62
CA TYR A 169 -1.98 20.81 -11.47
C TYR A 169 -1.18 19.51 -11.41
N VAL A 170 0.11 19.60 -11.66
CA VAL A 170 1.02 18.45 -11.80
C VAL A 170 1.54 17.94 -10.46
N PHE A 171 1.93 16.66 -10.43
CA PHE A 171 2.61 15.98 -9.33
C PHE A 171 3.63 14.99 -9.85
#